data_1927b35304d6ec65a688797d98049032
#
_entry.id   1927b35304d6ec65a688797d98049032
#
_cell.length_a   1.000
_cell.length_b   1.000
_cell.length_c   1.000
_cell.angle_alpha   90.00
_cell.angle_beta   90.00
_cell.angle_gamma   90.00
#
_symmetry.space_group_name_H-M   'P 1'
#
loop_
_entity.id
_entity.type
_entity.pdbx_description
1 polymer ?
#
loop_
_entity_poly.entity_id
_entity_poly.type
_entity_poly.pdbx_seq_one_letter_code
_entity_poly.pdbx_strand_id
1 'polypeptide(L)'
;MRLSILSVLLFLCIIVTGCSDNEEVKKNTAPSQDEPKQEEKKETPETDSDSSAQKQDFSESKSFKDLQQVPGDQIDIINQLPGVFAGKEVLSDEMVPKVSEYVENVPPLPENPTDEEYNQYVQYVFSLAADDFPDPNDLVKKWEFSMYGSPELKDSKYQFKDNYNVEIILDSSGSMNARVGDKTQMELAKEAIDEFVSNLPEGVNVSLRVYGHKGTGSDADKSKSCSGIEQVYGFDQYDSATFDKAINQFKPSGWTPIAESLKQSFKSFEKYDGKNNTNLIYLVSDGIETCDGDPVKVAKDFADSNVSPIINVIGFNVDSSAQKQLKEVAESSDGIYSTVTNKEQLTAEFDRAEEVMKRWESWKNDALRDADAQRVDNSFDILGFSNDWKFTQRSQYLRMVNILSILQDQEKLSSEQKDELRNRAEELRGLYEESIEDILANLESMNKKQIEDLKSEIKKKYNNEVD
;
A
#
# COMPACT_ATOMS: atom_id res chain seq x y z
N MET A 1 -31.98 -51.39 -7.28
CA MET A 1 -33.27 -50.84 -6.86
C MET A 1 -33.24 -49.33 -7.07
N ARG A 2 -34.10 -48.91 -7.96
CA ARG A 2 -34.38 -47.57 -8.43
C ARG A 2 -34.75 -46.63 -7.31
N LEU A 3 -34.33 -45.32 -7.31
CA LEU A 3 -35.30 -44.24 -7.43
C LEU A 3 -34.57 -42.91 -7.82
N SER A 4 -34.98 -42.41 -8.96
CA SER A 4 -34.74 -41.03 -9.40
C SER A 4 -35.68 -40.09 -8.63
N ILE A 5 -35.22 -38.88 -8.30
CA ILE A 5 -36.11 -37.73 -8.12
C ILE A 5 -35.52 -36.52 -8.81
N LEU A 6 -36.22 -36.13 -9.85
CA LEU A 6 -36.17 -34.89 -10.63
C LEU A 6 -37.00 -33.84 -9.86
N SER A 7 -36.53 -32.60 -9.75
CA SER A 7 -37.39 -31.41 -9.53
C SER A 7 -36.61 -30.15 -9.81
N VAL A 8 -36.81 -29.57 -10.94
CA VAL A 8 -37.70 -28.43 -11.30
C VAL A 8 -37.11 -27.07 -10.96
N LEU A 9 -36.61 -26.46 -12.04
CA LEU A 9 -36.37 -25.01 -12.20
C LEU A 9 -37.69 -24.24 -11.94
N LEU A 10 -37.59 -23.15 -11.21
CA LEU A 10 -38.59 -22.09 -11.25
C LEU A 10 -37.92 -20.74 -11.54
N PHE A 11 -38.09 -20.31 -12.78
CA PHE A 11 -37.85 -18.93 -13.24
C PHE A 11 -38.95 -18.03 -12.68
N LEU A 12 -38.60 -16.94 -12.02
CA LEU A 12 -39.55 -15.87 -11.73
C LEU A 12 -39.03 -14.58 -12.37
N CYS A 13 -39.52 -14.30 -13.59
CA CYS A 13 -39.50 -12.98 -14.21
C CYS A 13 -40.52 -12.09 -13.52
N ILE A 14 -40.10 -10.96 -12.97
CA ILE A 14 -41.02 -9.86 -12.63
C ILE A 14 -40.71 -8.69 -13.57
N ILE A 15 -41.62 -8.54 -14.53
CA ILE A 15 -41.77 -7.34 -15.37
C ILE A 15 -42.64 -6.38 -14.57
N VAL A 16 -42.18 -5.17 -14.34
CA VAL A 16 -43.04 -4.06 -13.90
C VAL A 16 -42.95 -2.96 -14.95
N THR A 17 -43.95 -2.92 -15.76
CA THR A 17 -44.38 -1.78 -16.58
C THR A 17 -45.32 -0.90 -15.75
N GLY A 18 -45.27 0.38 -15.93
CA GLY A 18 -46.35 1.28 -15.48
C GLY A 18 -45.86 2.71 -15.34
N CYS A 19 -46.06 3.45 -16.24
CA CYS A 19 -46.98 4.51 -16.67
C CYS A 19 -46.89 5.79 -15.82
N SER A 20 -46.47 6.77 -16.55
CA SER A 20 -46.82 8.20 -16.56
C SER A 20 -48.15 8.57 -15.88
N ASP A 21 -48.14 9.63 -15.09
CA ASP A 21 -49.21 10.61 -15.14
C ASP A 21 -48.66 12.02 -14.83
N ASN A 22 -49.05 12.93 -15.71
CA ASN A 22 -48.92 14.37 -15.64
C ASN A 22 -49.95 14.94 -14.61
N GLU A 23 -49.52 15.93 -13.84
CA GLU A 23 -50.43 17.01 -13.50
C GLU A 23 -49.77 18.37 -13.48
N GLU A 24 -50.33 19.25 -14.29
CA GLU A 24 -50.05 20.69 -14.46
C GLU A 24 -50.61 21.56 -13.33
N VAL A 25 -50.15 22.82 -13.35
CA VAL A 25 -50.83 24.08 -12.98
C VAL A 25 -50.56 24.62 -11.58
N LYS A 26 -49.84 25.75 -11.45
CA LYS A 26 -50.34 27.12 -11.66
C LYS A 26 -49.25 28.20 -11.56
N LYS A 27 -49.30 29.06 -12.54
CA LYS A 27 -48.76 30.42 -12.55
C LYS A 27 -49.30 31.27 -11.39
N ASN A 28 -48.47 32.16 -10.86
CA ASN A 28 -48.93 33.52 -10.56
C ASN A 28 -47.84 34.58 -10.80
N THR A 29 -48.28 35.57 -11.44
CA THR A 29 -47.76 36.77 -12.06
C THR A 29 -47.15 37.81 -11.09
N ALA A 30 -46.21 38.59 -11.65
CA ALA A 30 -45.60 39.82 -11.15
C ALA A 30 -46.63 40.99 -10.87
N PRO A 31 -46.17 42.15 -10.33
CA PRO A 31 -45.64 43.25 -11.17
C PRO A 31 -44.48 44.04 -10.55
N SER A 32 -43.55 44.44 -11.36
CA SER A 32 -43.08 45.68 -11.99
C SER A 32 -43.14 47.01 -11.23
N GLN A 33 -42.10 47.79 -11.53
CA GLN A 33 -41.85 49.24 -11.46
C GLN A 33 -40.73 49.63 -10.48
N ASP A 34 -39.76 50.52 -10.74
CA ASP A 34 -39.48 51.46 -11.81
C ASP A 34 -37.99 51.86 -11.76
N GLU A 35 -37.41 52.18 -12.93
CA GLU A 35 -36.18 52.97 -13.06
C GLU A 35 -36.49 54.50 -12.83
N PRO A 36 -35.48 55.37 -12.53
CA PRO A 36 -34.89 56.06 -13.68
C PRO A 36 -33.36 56.34 -13.60
N LYS A 37 -32.85 56.50 -14.81
CA LYS A 37 -31.56 57.00 -15.30
C LYS A 37 -31.07 58.30 -14.63
N GLN A 38 -29.75 58.39 -14.49
CA GLN A 38 -29.06 59.65 -14.89
C GLN A 38 -27.63 59.33 -15.38
N GLU A 39 -27.36 59.81 -16.62
CA GLU A 39 -26.04 59.92 -17.25
C GLU A 39 -25.25 61.06 -16.61
N GLU A 40 -23.94 60.81 -16.36
CA GLU A 40 -22.98 61.91 -16.46
C GLU A 40 -21.66 61.41 -17.07
N LYS A 41 -21.37 62.05 -18.26
CA LYS A 41 -20.09 62.02 -18.95
C LYS A 41 -19.04 62.75 -18.14
N LYS A 42 -17.84 62.14 -18.01
CA LYS A 42 -16.58 62.93 -17.92
C LYS A 42 -15.40 62.13 -18.45
N GLU A 43 -14.91 62.65 -19.55
CA GLU A 43 -13.55 62.74 -20.11
C GLU A 43 -12.44 61.85 -19.55
N THR A 44 -11.81 61.11 -20.48
CA THR A 44 -10.48 60.50 -20.46
C THR A 44 -9.35 61.47 -20.14
N PRO A 45 -8.29 61.01 -19.49
CA PRO A 45 -6.96 61.25 -20.05
C PRO A 45 -6.30 59.91 -20.41
N GLU A 46 -5.79 59.88 -21.62
CA GLU A 46 -4.79 58.91 -22.06
C GLU A 46 -3.59 58.96 -21.10
N THR A 47 -3.31 57.83 -20.49
CA THR A 47 -2.01 57.56 -19.93
C THR A 47 -1.54 56.23 -20.52
N ASP A 48 -0.53 56.36 -21.37
CA ASP A 48 0.36 55.26 -21.72
C ASP A 48 0.72 54.47 -20.46
N SER A 49 0.16 53.30 -20.30
CA SER A 49 0.69 52.31 -19.42
C SER A 49 1.33 51.20 -20.26
N ASP A 50 2.62 51.37 -20.43
CA ASP A 50 3.56 50.32 -20.77
C ASP A 50 3.34 49.13 -19.80
N SER A 51 2.44 48.22 -20.16
CA SER A 51 2.26 46.96 -19.46
C SER A 51 3.24 45.97 -20.04
N SER A 52 4.52 46.13 -19.72
CA SER A 52 5.45 45.04 -19.69
C SER A 52 5.07 44.15 -18.49
N ALA A 53 3.99 43.43 -18.62
CA ALA A 53 3.79 42.23 -17.80
C ALA A 53 5.01 41.33 -18.09
N GLN A 54 5.93 41.28 -17.16
CA GLN A 54 7.00 40.29 -17.17
C GLN A 54 6.30 38.94 -17.29
N LYS A 55 6.41 38.31 -18.48
CA LYS A 55 6.08 36.90 -18.66
C LYS A 55 7.01 36.18 -17.73
N GLN A 56 6.51 35.82 -16.55
CA GLN A 56 7.19 34.92 -15.67
C GLN A 56 7.43 33.62 -16.47
N ASP A 57 8.68 33.20 -16.61
CA ASP A 57 9.00 32.05 -17.41
C ASP A 57 8.24 30.86 -16.79
N PHE A 58 7.36 30.26 -17.58
CA PHE A 58 6.49 29.17 -17.17
C PHE A 58 7.29 28.04 -16.50
N SER A 59 8.48 27.72 -17.03
CA SER A 59 9.37 26.67 -16.52
C SER A 59 10.05 26.98 -15.17
N GLU A 60 10.08 28.27 -14.74
CA GLU A 60 10.69 28.67 -13.48
C GLU A 60 9.73 28.66 -12.27
N SER A 61 8.46 28.30 -12.48
CA SER A 61 7.48 28.21 -11.40
C SER A 61 7.91 27.18 -10.35
N LYS A 62 7.76 27.52 -9.06
CA LYS A 62 8.01 26.61 -7.95
C LYS A 62 7.14 25.34 -8.02
N SER A 63 5.96 25.44 -8.64
CA SER A 63 5.03 24.32 -8.81
C SER A 63 5.58 23.19 -9.67
N PHE A 64 6.57 23.45 -10.53
CA PHE A 64 7.18 22.49 -11.43
C PHE A 64 8.59 22.05 -11.01
N LYS A 65 9.02 22.40 -9.78
CA LYS A 65 10.33 22.00 -9.26
C LYS A 65 10.24 20.70 -8.47
N ASP A 66 11.25 19.88 -8.61
CA ASP A 66 11.42 18.63 -7.86
C ASP A 66 10.25 17.63 -7.99
N LEU A 67 9.55 17.66 -9.14
CA LEU A 67 8.49 16.71 -9.43
C LEU A 67 9.07 15.34 -9.79
N GLN A 68 8.40 14.27 -9.34
CA GLN A 68 8.76 12.93 -9.83
C GLN A 68 8.48 12.82 -11.33
N GLN A 69 9.30 12.02 -12.02
CA GLN A 69 9.15 11.79 -13.44
C GLN A 69 7.90 10.93 -13.72
N VAL A 70 7.27 11.19 -14.85
CA VAL A 70 6.23 10.29 -15.37
C VAL A 70 6.92 8.99 -15.79
N PRO A 71 6.41 7.81 -15.42
CA PRO A 71 7.00 6.54 -15.78
C PRO A 71 7.17 6.36 -17.29
N GLY A 72 8.33 5.86 -17.70
CA GLY A 72 8.63 5.52 -19.08
C GLY A 72 8.59 4.03 -19.35
N ASP A 73 8.65 3.20 -18.32
CA ASP A 73 8.61 1.74 -18.43
C ASP A 73 8.02 1.09 -17.17
N GLN A 74 7.96 -0.25 -17.18
CA GLN A 74 7.44 -1.07 -16.08
C GLN A 74 8.21 -0.85 -14.76
N ILE A 75 9.52 -0.66 -14.82
CA ILE A 75 10.37 -0.49 -13.62
C ILE A 75 10.04 0.85 -12.96
N ASP A 76 9.88 1.89 -13.77
CA ASP A 76 9.49 3.20 -13.29
C ASP A 76 8.11 3.18 -12.63
N ILE A 77 7.16 2.40 -13.18
CA ILE A 77 5.81 2.24 -12.59
C ILE A 77 5.89 1.61 -11.20
N ILE A 78 6.64 0.52 -11.06
CA ILE A 78 6.78 -0.20 -9.78
C ILE A 78 7.49 0.67 -8.72
N ASN A 79 8.38 1.56 -9.16
CA ASN A 79 9.15 2.43 -8.26
C ASN A 79 8.56 3.84 -8.10
N GLN A 80 7.42 4.15 -8.74
CA GLN A 80 6.81 5.45 -8.58
C GLN A 80 6.35 5.66 -7.13
N LEU A 81 6.47 6.90 -6.66
CA LEU A 81 6.03 7.26 -5.33
C LEU A 81 4.58 7.74 -5.36
N PRO A 82 3.79 7.44 -4.33
CA PRO A 82 2.44 7.98 -4.23
C PRO A 82 2.46 9.50 -4.12
N GLY A 83 1.57 10.12 -4.86
CA GLY A 83 1.38 11.58 -4.88
C GLY A 83 0.58 12.05 -3.67
N VAL A 84 0.49 13.38 -3.54
CA VAL A 84 -0.20 14.05 -2.40
C VAL A 84 -1.65 13.58 -2.23
N PHE A 85 -2.31 13.25 -3.32
CA PHE A 85 -3.71 12.81 -3.34
C PHE A 85 -3.86 11.32 -3.63
N ALA A 86 -2.80 10.53 -3.46
CA ALA A 86 -2.88 9.08 -3.61
C ALA A 86 -4.03 8.48 -2.78
N GLY A 87 -4.77 7.55 -3.35
CA GLY A 87 -5.91 6.91 -2.70
C GLY A 87 -7.10 7.83 -2.36
N LYS A 88 -7.09 9.13 -2.74
CA LYS A 88 -8.17 10.07 -2.39
C LYS A 88 -9.17 10.26 -3.54
N GLU A 89 -10.44 10.43 -3.19
CA GLU A 89 -11.51 10.83 -4.11
C GLU A 89 -11.53 12.37 -4.22
N VAL A 90 -10.74 12.91 -5.16
CA VAL A 90 -10.47 14.36 -5.28
C VAL A 90 -11.71 15.21 -5.61
N LEU A 91 -12.79 14.61 -6.11
CA LEU A 91 -14.07 15.33 -6.36
C LEU A 91 -15.07 15.22 -5.18
N SER A 92 -14.68 14.64 -4.05
CA SER A 92 -15.55 14.67 -2.86
C SER A 92 -15.67 16.10 -2.31
N ASP A 93 -16.79 16.40 -1.64
CA ASP A 93 -17.04 17.71 -1.04
C ASP A 93 -15.91 18.16 -0.08
N GLU A 94 -15.25 17.21 0.57
CA GLU A 94 -14.11 17.46 1.44
C GLU A 94 -12.83 17.78 0.68
N MET A 95 -12.59 17.09 -0.45
CA MET A 95 -11.30 17.17 -1.14
C MET A 95 -11.23 18.30 -2.19
N VAL A 96 -12.33 18.64 -2.85
CA VAL A 96 -12.33 19.73 -3.85
C VAL A 96 -11.72 21.02 -3.31
N PRO A 97 -12.06 21.52 -2.10
CA PRO A 97 -11.41 22.73 -1.58
C PRO A 97 -9.91 22.57 -1.37
N LYS A 98 -9.46 21.40 -0.87
CA LYS A 98 -8.04 21.13 -0.62
C LYS A 98 -7.24 21.04 -1.91
N VAL A 99 -7.77 20.34 -2.91
CA VAL A 99 -7.14 20.27 -4.24
C VAL A 99 -7.08 21.65 -4.87
N SER A 100 -8.18 22.43 -4.79
CA SER A 100 -8.26 23.79 -5.31
C SER A 100 -7.22 24.71 -4.69
N GLU A 101 -7.03 24.67 -3.38
CA GLU A 101 -5.98 25.41 -2.66
C GLU A 101 -4.59 24.98 -3.14
N TYR A 102 -4.38 23.67 -3.30
CA TYR A 102 -3.08 23.13 -3.69
C TYR A 102 -2.65 23.58 -5.09
N VAL A 103 -3.59 23.64 -6.03
CA VAL A 103 -3.32 24.04 -7.43
C VAL A 103 -3.49 25.56 -7.69
N GLU A 104 -3.85 26.35 -6.68
CA GLU A 104 -4.11 27.79 -6.81
C GLU A 104 -2.95 28.56 -7.45
N ASN A 105 -1.72 28.22 -7.06
CA ASN A 105 -0.51 28.91 -7.48
C ASN A 105 0.13 28.33 -8.75
N VAL A 106 -0.50 27.35 -9.38
CA VAL A 106 -0.03 26.81 -10.67
C VAL A 106 -0.26 27.86 -11.74
N PRO A 107 0.76 28.21 -12.55
CA PRO A 107 0.57 29.17 -13.63
C PRO A 107 -0.38 28.59 -14.69
N PRO A 108 -1.28 29.41 -15.29
CA PRO A 108 -2.10 28.93 -16.38
C PRO A 108 -1.22 28.48 -17.57
N LEU A 109 -1.64 27.43 -18.25
CA LEU A 109 -0.96 26.98 -19.47
C LEU A 109 -1.08 28.07 -20.54
N PRO A 110 0.00 28.45 -21.27
CA PRO A 110 -0.04 29.46 -22.31
C PRO A 110 -1.09 29.15 -23.38
N GLU A 111 -1.58 30.20 -24.08
CA GLU A 111 -2.61 30.05 -25.14
C GLU A 111 -2.16 29.08 -26.25
N ASN A 112 -0.87 29.07 -26.58
CA ASN A 112 -0.26 28.14 -27.54
C ASN A 112 0.90 27.41 -26.88
N PRO A 113 0.61 26.35 -26.09
CA PRO A 113 1.64 25.64 -25.33
C PRO A 113 2.53 24.83 -26.26
N THR A 114 3.80 24.70 -25.87
CA THR A 114 4.74 23.75 -26.44
C THR A 114 4.52 22.35 -25.88
N ASP A 115 5.05 21.34 -26.54
CA ASP A 115 5.05 19.96 -26.01
C ASP A 115 5.71 19.86 -24.63
N GLU A 116 6.77 20.62 -24.39
CA GLU A 116 7.47 20.68 -23.11
C GLU A 116 6.57 21.23 -22.00
N GLU A 117 5.80 22.28 -22.27
CA GLU A 117 4.87 22.86 -21.30
C GLU A 117 3.71 21.90 -20.99
N TYR A 118 3.21 21.16 -21.99
CA TYR A 118 2.25 20.09 -21.77
C TYR A 118 2.85 18.96 -20.90
N ASN A 119 4.07 18.54 -21.19
CA ASN A 119 4.74 17.49 -20.41
C ASN A 119 4.97 17.92 -18.96
N GLN A 120 5.36 19.16 -18.70
CA GLN A 120 5.48 19.70 -17.34
C GLN A 120 4.14 19.68 -16.59
N TYR A 121 3.04 19.97 -17.28
CA TYR A 121 1.70 19.90 -16.69
C TYR A 121 1.27 18.46 -16.39
N VAL A 122 1.53 17.53 -17.33
CA VAL A 122 1.28 16.10 -17.08
C VAL A 122 2.09 15.61 -15.88
N GLN A 123 3.39 15.94 -15.82
CA GLN A 123 4.26 15.58 -14.72
C GLN A 123 3.77 16.17 -13.39
N TYR A 124 3.30 17.41 -13.38
CA TYR A 124 2.73 18.04 -12.20
C TYR A 124 1.47 17.30 -11.74
N VAL A 125 0.49 17.07 -12.62
CA VAL A 125 -0.75 16.37 -12.30
C VAL A 125 -0.47 14.94 -11.87
N PHE A 126 0.48 14.28 -12.55
CA PHE A 126 0.96 12.94 -12.16
C PHE A 126 1.54 12.93 -10.74
N SER A 127 2.43 13.89 -10.41
CA SER A 127 3.04 13.96 -9.08
C SER A 127 2.03 14.21 -7.94
N LEU A 128 0.85 14.72 -8.25
CA LEU A 128 -0.25 14.86 -7.30
C LEU A 128 -1.11 13.59 -7.19
N ALA A 129 -1.27 12.89 -8.30
CA ALA A 129 -2.26 11.82 -8.46
C ALA A 129 -1.69 10.40 -8.40
N ALA A 130 -0.37 10.25 -8.53
CA ALA A 130 0.28 8.94 -8.58
C ALA A 130 -0.11 8.07 -7.39
N ASP A 131 -0.34 6.78 -7.66
CA ASP A 131 -0.56 5.77 -6.63
C ASP A 131 0.67 4.85 -6.51
N ASP A 132 0.74 4.09 -5.44
CA ASP A 132 1.67 2.98 -5.28
C ASP A 132 1.15 1.77 -6.04
N PHE A 133 2.00 1.16 -6.85
CA PHE A 133 1.67 -0.04 -7.60
C PHE A 133 2.26 -1.27 -6.92
N PRO A 134 1.54 -2.40 -6.93
CA PRO A 134 2.06 -3.63 -6.35
C PRO A 134 3.33 -4.09 -7.09
N ASP A 135 4.36 -4.47 -6.31
CA ASP A 135 5.61 -5.01 -6.85
C ASP A 135 5.47 -6.52 -7.12
N PRO A 136 5.65 -7.00 -8.36
CA PRO A 136 5.59 -8.43 -8.67
C PRO A 136 6.66 -9.24 -7.94
N ASN A 137 7.78 -8.63 -7.55
CA ASN A 137 8.82 -9.32 -6.78
C ASN A 137 8.35 -9.69 -5.37
N ASP A 138 7.47 -8.89 -4.77
CA ASP A 138 6.90 -9.23 -3.46
C ASP A 138 5.99 -10.45 -3.56
N LEU A 139 5.27 -10.60 -4.67
CA LEU A 139 4.50 -11.80 -4.93
C LEU A 139 5.40 -13.04 -5.12
N VAL A 140 6.49 -12.90 -5.85
CA VAL A 140 7.49 -13.98 -6.03
C VAL A 140 8.11 -14.36 -4.68
N LYS A 141 8.52 -13.38 -3.87
CA LYS A 141 9.02 -13.62 -2.51
C LYS A 141 7.98 -14.33 -1.63
N LYS A 142 6.69 -13.95 -1.73
CA LYS A 142 5.59 -14.65 -1.02
C LYS A 142 5.49 -16.11 -1.44
N TRP A 143 5.67 -16.42 -2.73
CA TRP A 143 5.68 -17.80 -3.20
C TRP A 143 6.92 -18.56 -2.74
N GLU A 144 8.10 -17.97 -2.82
CA GLU A 144 9.31 -18.53 -2.26
C GLU A 144 9.13 -18.80 -0.77
N PHE A 145 8.56 -17.85 -0.03
CA PHE A 145 8.25 -18.00 1.39
C PHE A 145 7.20 -19.09 1.64
N SER A 146 6.16 -19.22 0.81
CA SER A 146 5.17 -20.29 0.94
C SER A 146 5.72 -21.68 0.57
N MET A 147 6.83 -21.74 -0.16
CA MET A 147 7.60 -22.96 -0.40
C MET A 147 8.60 -23.26 0.73
N TYR A 148 8.74 -22.37 1.72
CA TYR A 148 9.56 -22.60 2.89
C TYR A 148 9.07 -23.84 3.63
N GLY A 149 10.01 -24.63 4.05
CA GLY A 149 9.72 -25.96 4.64
C GLY A 149 10.01 -27.10 3.70
N SER A 150 10.21 -26.82 2.41
CA SER A 150 10.82 -27.80 1.53
C SER A 150 12.32 -27.88 1.86
N PRO A 151 12.88 -29.04 2.27
CA PRO A 151 14.32 -29.20 2.45
C PRO A 151 15.12 -29.06 1.15
N GLU A 152 14.47 -28.64 0.09
CA GLU A 152 14.94 -28.58 -1.29
C GLU A 152 15.30 -27.17 -1.75
N LEU A 153 14.98 -26.14 -0.95
CA LEU A 153 15.41 -24.78 -1.23
C LEU A 153 16.93 -24.69 -1.15
N LYS A 154 17.54 -24.15 -2.20
CA LYS A 154 19.00 -24.04 -2.31
C LYS A 154 19.62 -23.12 -1.25
N ASP A 155 18.87 -22.15 -0.77
CA ASP A 155 19.31 -21.24 0.29
C ASP A 155 18.84 -21.76 1.65
N SER A 156 19.81 -22.06 2.52
CA SER A 156 19.55 -22.55 3.87
C SER A 156 18.79 -21.56 4.76
N LYS A 157 18.76 -20.26 4.40
CA LYS A 157 18.00 -19.23 5.11
C LYS A 157 16.50 -19.50 5.06
N TYR A 158 16.05 -20.10 3.96
CA TYR A 158 14.65 -20.37 3.69
C TYR A 158 14.21 -21.81 3.96
N GLN A 159 15.13 -22.67 4.40
CA GLN A 159 14.78 -24.02 4.84
C GLN A 159 14.16 -23.97 6.22
N PHE A 160 13.02 -24.64 6.41
CA PHE A 160 12.40 -24.80 7.72
C PHE A 160 13.30 -25.57 8.65
N LYS A 161 13.41 -25.06 9.85
CA LYS A 161 14.21 -25.63 10.92
C LYS A 161 13.30 -26.06 12.06
N ASP A 162 13.79 -26.90 12.95
CA ASP A 162 12.98 -27.48 14.02
C ASP A 162 12.41 -26.41 14.99
N ASN A 163 13.00 -25.22 15.02
CA ASN A 163 12.61 -24.16 15.95
C ASN A 163 12.17 -22.90 15.20
N TYR A 164 10.99 -22.41 15.54
CA TYR A 164 10.42 -21.18 15.03
C TYR A 164 10.41 -20.09 16.09
N ASN A 165 10.92 -18.91 15.74
CA ASN A 165 10.85 -17.73 16.57
C ASN A 165 10.22 -16.61 15.77
N VAL A 166 9.09 -16.12 16.24
CA VAL A 166 8.33 -15.02 15.61
C VAL A 166 8.30 -13.84 16.57
N GLU A 167 8.86 -12.72 16.19
CA GLU A 167 8.70 -11.46 16.93
C GLU A 167 7.81 -10.50 16.15
N ILE A 168 6.78 -9.99 16.79
CA ILE A 168 6.00 -8.87 16.31
C ILE A 168 6.57 -7.61 16.95
N ILE A 169 6.96 -6.62 16.13
CA ILE A 169 7.37 -5.28 16.55
C ILE A 169 6.22 -4.34 16.18
N LEU A 170 5.52 -3.84 17.21
CA LEU A 170 4.34 -3.00 17.03
C LEU A 170 4.66 -1.54 17.33
N ASP A 171 4.45 -0.71 16.32
CA ASP A 171 4.44 0.74 16.46
C ASP A 171 3.31 1.19 17.39
N SER A 172 3.67 1.96 18.41
CA SER A 172 2.75 2.65 19.30
C SER A 172 3.06 4.14 19.38
N SER A 173 3.56 4.71 18.27
CA SER A 173 3.75 6.16 18.14
C SER A 173 2.41 6.88 18.07
N GLY A 174 2.46 8.21 18.22
CA GLY A 174 1.25 9.03 18.30
C GLY A 174 0.34 8.93 17.07
N SER A 175 0.90 8.68 15.88
CA SER A 175 0.19 8.51 14.60
C SER A 175 -0.77 7.33 14.61
N MET A 176 -0.43 6.23 15.28
CA MET A 176 -1.29 5.04 15.43
C MET A 176 -2.64 5.31 16.12
N ASN A 177 -2.87 6.54 16.65
CA ASN A 177 -4.19 7.01 17.07
C ASN A 177 -5.10 7.42 15.90
N ALA A 178 -4.58 7.52 14.69
CA ALA A 178 -5.39 7.85 13.52
C ALA A 178 -6.53 6.85 13.34
N ARG A 179 -7.68 7.34 12.88
CA ARG A 179 -8.89 6.52 12.75
C ARG A 179 -9.02 5.94 11.35
N VAL A 180 -9.42 4.68 11.33
CA VAL A 180 -9.86 3.96 10.13
C VAL A 180 -11.28 3.48 10.43
N GLY A 181 -12.27 4.17 9.88
CA GLY A 181 -13.65 3.96 10.26
C GLY A 181 -13.93 4.35 11.72
N ASP A 182 -14.48 3.43 12.49
CA ASP A 182 -14.84 3.61 13.90
C ASP A 182 -13.72 3.22 14.90
N LYS A 183 -12.63 2.62 14.43
CA LYS A 183 -11.48 2.20 15.25
C LYS A 183 -10.22 3.00 14.91
N THR A 184 -9.25 2.97 15.82
CA THR A 184 -7.90 3.47 15.56
C THR A 184 -7.05 2.41 14.85
N GLN A 185 -5.99 2.83 14.17
CA GLN A 185 -5.01 1.91 13.58
C GLN A 185 -4.44 0.96 14.64
N MET A 186 -4.16 1.47 15.84
CA MET A 186 -3.69 0.66 16.97
C MET A 186 -4.70 -0.41 17.38
N GLU A 187 -5.99 -0.10 17.45
CA GLU A 187 -7.02 -1.08 17.80
C GLU A 187 -7.10 -2.18 16.75
N LEU A 188 -7.06 -1.81 15.46
CA LEU A 188 -7.06 -2.77 14.35
C LEU A 188 -5.80 -3.64 14.33
N ALA A 189 -4.62 -3.05 14.57
CA ALA A 189 -3.37 -3.77 14.63
C ALA A 189 -3.35 -4.80 15.78
N LYS A 190 -3.83 -4.40 16.96
CA LYS A 190 -3.91 -5.32 18.12
C LYS A 190 -4.84 -6.50 17.85
N GLU A 191 -6.01 -6.26 17.26
CA GLU A 191 -6.97 -7.31 16.91
C GLU A 191 -6.39 -8.30 15.90
N ALA A 192 -5.71 -7.79 14.85
CA ALA A 192 -5.12 -8.65 13.83
C ALA A 192 -3.90 -9.44 14.37
N ILE A 193 -3.08 -8.83 15.22
CA ILE A 193 -1.95 -9.51 15.86
C ILE A 193 -2.44 -10.61 16.79
N ASP A 194 -3.48 -10.36 17.59
CA ASP A 194 -4.04 -11.34 18.52
C ASP A 194 -4.63 -12.55 17.76
N GLU A 195 -5.34 -12.30 16.67
CA GLU A 195 -5.86 -13.31 15.75
C GLU A 195 -4.71 -14.14 15.16
N PHE A 196 -3.65 -13.50 14.65
CA PHE A 196 -2.47 -14.16 14.10
C PHE A 196 -1.78 -15.08 15.09
N VAL A 197 -1.42 -14.58 16.29
CA VAL A 197 -0.66 -15.36 17.24
C VAL A 197 -1.47 -16.52 17.84
N SER A 198 -2.80 -16.37 17.92
CA SER A 198 -3.69 -17.43 18.41
C SER A 198 -3.80 -18.61 17.45
N ASN A 199 -3.49 -18.41 16.19
CA ASN A 199 -3.55 -19.42 15.13
C ASN A 199 -2.20 -20.04 14.78
N LEU A 200 -1.09 -19.57 15.40
CA LEU A 200 0.23 -20.13 15.17
C LEU A 200 0.30 -21.61 15.59
N PRO A 201 1.08 -22.43 14.85
CA PRO A 201 1.29 -23.85 15.22
C PRO A 201 1.89 -24.01 16.62
N GLU A 202 1.61 -25.14 17.25
CA GLU A 202 2.26 -25.50 18.51
C GLU A 202 3.78 -25.55 18.35
N GLY A 203 4.51 -25.05 19.34
CA GLY A 203 5.98 -25.02 19.33
C GLY A 203 6.62 -23.77 18.76
N VAL A 204 5.85 -22.85 18.19
CA VAL A 204 6.36 -21.54 17.77
C VAL A 204 6.61 -20.67 19.02
N ASN A 205 7.82 -20.12 19.15
CA ASN A 205 8.12 -19.11 20.16
C ASN A 205 7.67 -17.73 19.67
N VAL A 206 6.79 -17.09 20.42
CA VAL A 206 6.25 -15.77 20.11
C VAL A 206 6.92 -14.71 20.97
N SER A 207 7.20 -13.54 20.41
CA SER A 207 7.62 -12.33 21.12
C SER A 207 6.82 -11.13 20.64
N LEU A 208 6.49 -10.22 21.55
CA LEU A 208 5.89 -8.92 21.24
C LEU A 208 6.76 -7.82 21.80
N ARG A 209 7.25 -6.98 20.90
CA ARG A 209 7.98 -5.74 21.21
C ARG A 209 7.13 -4.55 20.84
N VAL A 210 7.18 -3.50 21.63
CA VAL A 210 6.47 -2.26 21.41
C VAL A 210 7.42 -1.06 21.57
N TYR A 211 7.22 -0.06 20.72
CA TYR A 211 7.89 1.24 20.85
C TYR A 211 6.90 2.38 20.68
N GLY A 212 7.30 3.61 21.02
CA GLY A 212 6.45 4.80 20.84
C GLY A 212 5.35 4.96 21.90
N HIS A 213 5.26 4.07 22.87
CA HIS A 213 4.24 4.10 23.94
C HIS A 213 4.66 4.91 25.17
N LYS A 214 5.90 5.41 25.21
CA LYS A 214 6.42 6.22 26.33
C LYS A 214 6.55 7.69 25.93
N GLY A 215 6.30 8.59 26.90
CA GLY A 215 6.35 10.02 26.66
C GLY A 215 5.20 10.51 25.77
N THR A 216 5.44 11.62 25.09
CA THR A 216 4.53 12.23 24.11
C THR A 216 5.27 12.53 22.81
N GLY A 217 4.56 12.97 21.75
CA GLY A 217 5.17 13.44 20.50
C GLY A 217 5.85 14.82 20.59
N SER A 218 6.01 15.40 21.80
CA SER A 218 6.71 16.67 21.97
C SER A 218 8.23 16.48 21.96
N ASP A 219 8.98 17.51 21.50
CA ASP A 219 10.45 17.49 21.50
C ASP A 219 11.03 17.28 22.90
N ALA A 220 10.36 17.78 23.95
CA ALA A 220 10.78 17.60 25.33
C ALA A 220 10.80 16.13 25.77
N ASP A 221 9.92 15.32 25.22
CA ASP A 221 9.80 13.90 25.51
C ASP A 221 10.56 13.02 24.51
N LYS A 222 11.18 13.57 23.45
CA LYS A 222 11.82 12.80 22.38
C LYS A 222 12.77 11.74 22.93
N SER A 223 13.71 12.12 23.78
CA SER A 223 14.69 11.20 24.37
C SER A 223 14.04 10.06 25.16
N LYS A 224 12.99 10.37 25.95
CA LYS A 224 12.23 9.39 26.73
C LYS A 224 11.47 8.43 25.82
N SER A 225 10.85 8.96 24.78
CA SER A 225 10.07 8.17 23.83
C SER A 225 10.97 7.27 22.98
N CYS A 226 12.06 7.84 22.42
CA CYS A 226 13.01 7.11 21.60
C CYS A 226 13.75 5.99 22.33
N SER A 227 13.91 6.10 23.65
CA SER A 227 14.48 5.04 24.50
C SER A 227 13.43 4.09 25.07
N GLY A 228 12.14 4.40 24.90
CA GLY A 228 11.02 3.68 25.49
C GLY A 228 10.59 2.47 24.65
N ILE A 229 11.46 1.49 24.49
CA ILE A 229 11.22 0.25 23.76
C ILE A 229 11.14 -0.88 24.74
N GLU A 230 10.09 -1.71 24.67
CA GLU A 230 9.86 -2.80 25.61
C GLU A 230 9.49 -4.09 24.88
N GLN A 231 10.11 -5.19 25.29
CA GLN A 231 9.63 -6.53 24.97
C GLN A 231 8.58 -6.91 26.01
N VAL A 232 7.32 -6.72 25.66
CA VAL A 232 6.18 -6.89 26.60
C VAL A 232 5.72 -8.34 26.72
N TYR A 233 6.07 -9.17 25.72
CA TYR A 233 5.97 -10.62 25.74
C TYR A 233 7.29 -11.21 25.25
N GLY A 234 7.92 -12.04 26.01
CA GLY A 234 9.22 -12.65 25.66
C GLY A 234 9.04 -13.83 24.69
N PHE A 235 10.16 -14.35 24.17
CA PHE A 235 10.12 -15.57 23.37
C PHE A 235 9.67 -16.75 24.23
N ASP A 236 8.40 -17.10 24.11
CA ASP A 236 7.75 -18.21 24.79
C ASP A 236 6.62 -18.75 23.90
N GLN A 237 6.12 -19.92 24.23
CA GLN A 237 4.91 -20.44 23.58
C GLN A 237 3.72 -19.50 23.86
N TYR A 238 2.82 -19.39 22.90
CA TYR A 238 1.66 -18.51 23.05
C TYR A 238 0.78 -18.95 24.22
N ASP A 239 0.57 -18.04 25.17
CA ASP A 239 -0.43 -18.12 26.24
C ASP A 239 -1.39 -16.92 26.11
N SER A 240 -2.63 -17.20 25.73
CA SER A 240 -3.64 -16.16 25.43
C SER A 240 -3.79 -15.16 26.57
N ALA A 241 -3.92 -15.64 27.81
CA ALA A 241 -4.19 -14.73 28.94
C ALA A 241 -3.01 -13.77 29.22
N THR A 242 -1.77 -14.25 29.05
CA THR A 242 -0.55 -13.46 29.23
C THR A 242 -0.34 -12.51 28.05
N PHE A 243 -0.59 -12.98 26.82
CA PHE A 243 -0.45 -12.17 25.61
C PHE A 243 -1.47 -11.05 25.57
N ASP A 244 -2.76 -11.33 25.82
CA ASP A 244 -3.83 -10.33 25.92
C ASP A 244 -3.49 -9.22 26.92
N LYS A 245 -2.94 -9.61 28.06
CA LYS A 245 -2.49 -8.64 29.05
C LYS A 245 -1.32 -7.80 28.55
N ALA A 246 -0.37 -8.41 27.85
CA ALA A 246 0.79 -7.73 27.30
C ALA A 246 0.39 -6.73 26.20
N ILE A 247 -0.42 -7.15 25.21
CA ILE A 247 -0.79 -6.30 24.07
C ILE A 247 -1.71 -5.14 24.46
N ASN A 248 -2.46 -5.27 25.56
CA ASN A 248 -3.43 -4.26 26.00
C ASN A 248 -2.91 -3.26 27.02
N GLN A 249 -1.65 -3.40 27.51
CA GLN A 249 -1.12 -2.52 28.56
C GLN A 249 -0.60 -1.15 28.09
N PHE A 250 -0.47 -0.92 26.78
CA PHE A 250 0.10 0.31 26.23
C PHE A 250 -0.86 0.99 25.24
N LYS A 251 -0.59 2.27 24.99
CA LYS A 251 -1.38 3.13 24.08
C LYS A 251 -0.45 3.97 23.22
N PRO A 252 -0.87 4.36 22.02
CA PRO A 252 -0.13 5.25 21.14
C PRO A 252 0.14 6.61 21.79
N SER A 253 1.39 7.10 21.71
CA SER A 253 1.72 8.33 22.41
C SER A 253 2.87 9.14 21.83
N GLY A 254 4.02 8.51 21.52
CA GLY A 254 5.30 9.18 21.33
C GLY A 254 5.86 9.13 19.92
N TRP A 255 7.18 9.01 19.85
CA TRP A 255 8.02 9.01 18.66
C TRP A 255 8.22 7.59 18.11
N THR A 256 8.81 7.47 16.91
CA THR A 256 8.93 6.21 16.14
C THR A 256 10.40 5.73 16.05
N PRO A 257 10.97 5.03 17.06
CA PRO A 257 12.35 4.53 17.08
C PRO A 257 12.49 3.15 16.41
N ILE A 258 12.26 3.04 15.11
CA ILE A 258 12.36 1.76 14.38
C ILE A 258 13.76 1.17 14.49
N ALA A 259 14.80 1.98 14.22
CA ALA A 259 16.19 1.53 14.23
C ALA A 259 16.60 0.96 15.59
N GLU A 260 16.26 1.65 16.68
CA GLU A 260 16.61 1.20 18.02
C GLU A 260 15.78 -0.05 18.42
N SER A 261 14.52 -0.16 17.96
CA SER A 261 13.70 -1.35 18.22
C SER A 261 14.28 -2.59 17.53
N LEU A 262 14.76 -2.47 16.28
CA LEU A 262 15.47 -3.54 15.59
C LEU A 262 16.78 -3.93 16.25
N LYS A 263 17.56 -2.98 16.81
CA LYS A 263 18.78 -3.29 17.58
C LYS A 263 18.46 -4.06 18.84
N GLN A 264 17.39 -3.73 19.55
CA GLN A 264 16.98 -4.45 20.75
C GLN A 264 16.40 -5.81 20.41
N SER A 265 15.70 -5.93 19.29
CA SER A 265 15.27 -7.20 18.71
C SER A 265 16.48 -8.10 18.45
N PHE A 266 17.51 -7.59 17.75
CA PHE A 266 18.73 -8.34 17.51
C PHE A 266 19.31 -8.96 18.79
N LYS A 267 19.46 -8.16 19.85
CA LYS A 267 19.95 -8.66 21.15
C LYS A 267 19.09 -9.78 21.71
N SER A 268 17.78 -9.72 21.53
CA SER A 268 16.86 -10.76 21.99
C SER A 268 16.98 -12.06 21.18
N PHE A 269 17.34 -11.93 19.89
CA PHE A 269 17.54 -13.05 18.98
C PHE A 269 18.94 -13.68 19.04
N GLU A 270 19.95 -13.09 19.72
CA GLU A 270 21.34 -13.59 19.73
C GLU A 270 21.47 -15.07 20.10
N LYS A 271 20.55 -15.59 20.88
CA LYS A 271 20.52 -17.02 21.29
C LYS A 271 19.91 -17.97 20.25
N TYR A 272 19.32 -17.43 19.17
CA TYR A 272 18.63 -18.19 18.15
C TYR A 272 19.39 -18.11 16.82
N ASP A 273 20.48 -18.88 16.71
CA ASP A 273 21.26 -18.91 15.48
C ASP A 273 20.43 -19.40 14.28
N GLY A 274 20.67 -18.78 13.13
CA GLY A 274 19.94 -19.07 11.92
C GLY A 274 20.23 -20.44 11.29
N LYS A 275 21.11 -21.27 11.84
CA LYS A 275 21.31 -22.66 11.36
C LYS A 275 20.26 -23.62 11.91
N ASN A 276 19.83 -23.39 13.15
CA ASN A 276 18.91 -24.26 13.87
C ASN A 276 17.53 -23.63 14.09
N ASN A 277 17.38 -22.36 13.74
CA ASN A 277 16.17 -21.59 13.97
C ASN A 277 15.72 -20.87 12.72
N THR A 278 14.41 -20.86 12.45
CA THR A 278 13.76 -19.95 11.54
C THR A 278 13.32 -18.73 12.34
N ASN A 279 13.92 -17.57 12.05
CA ASN A 279 13.70 -16.33 12.77
C ASN A 279 12.91 -15.36 11.89
N LEU A 280 11.70 -15.03 12.31
CA LEU A 280 10.79 -14.13 11.59
C LEU A 280 10.48 -12.91 12.44
N ILE A 281 10.48 -11.74 11.81
CA ILE A 281 10.07 -10.48 12.42
C ILE A 281 8.96 -9.88 11.57
N TYR A 282 7.88 -9.46 12.22
CA TYR A 282 6.80 -8.66 11.62
C TYR A 282 6.82 -7.27 12.24
N LEU A 283 7.32 -6.29 11.49
CA LEU A 283 7.29 -4.88 11.88
C LEU A 283 5.99 -4.26 11.36
N VAL A 284 5.12 -3.83 12.26
CA VAL A 284 3.87 -3.12 11.94
C VAL A 284 4.04 -1.66 12.32
N SER A 285 4.00 -0.75 11.35
CA SER A 285 4.20 0.70 11.56
C SER A 285 3.39 1.53 10.59
N ASP A 286 2.99 2.73 11.01
CA ASP A 286 2.31 3.73 10.19
C ASP A 286 3.18 4.95 9.85
N GLY A 287 4.48 4.92 10.19
CA GLY A 287 5.35 6.08 10.04
C GLY A 287 6.82 5.76 9.79
N ILE A 288 7.59 6.84 9.58
CA ILE A 288 9.05 6.78 9.42
C ILE A 288 9.78 6.77 10.76
N GLU A 289 11.06 6.40 10.73
CA GLU A 289 11.99 6.63 11.84
C GLU A 289 12.04 8.13 12.20
N THR A 290 11.81 8.46 13.46
CA THR A 290 11.82 9.86 13.94
C THR A 290 12.81 10.10 15.08
N CYS A 291 13.57 9.07 15.47
CA CYS A 291 14.53 9.10 16.59
C CYS A 291 15.98 9.17 16.12
N ASP A 292 16.22 9.71 14.94
CA ASP A 292 17.55 9.96 14.36
C ASP A 292 18.36 8.66 14.10
N GLY A 293 17.68 7.50 14.00
CA GLY A 293 18.27 6.22 13.66
C GLY A 293 18.30 5.96 12.15
N ASP A 294 19.02 4.90 11.74
CA ASP A 294 19.03 4.36 10.38
C ASP A 294 18.47 2.93 10.42
N PRO A 295 17.16 2.75 10.24
CA PRO A 295 16.52 1.43 10.34
C PRO A 295 16.93 0.50 9.19
N VAL A 296 17.22 1.02 7.99
CA VAL A 296 17.65 0.22 6.83
C VAL A 296 19.01 -0.42 7.11
N LYS A 297 19.96 0.40 7.59
CA LYS A 297 21.27 -0.12 7.97
C LYS A 297 21.18 -1.17 9.08
N VAL A 298 20.36 -0.91 10.09
CA VAL A 298 20.18 -1.87 11.22
C VAL A 298 19.54 -3.16 10.73
N ALA A 299 18.54 -3.11 9.87
CA ALA A 299 17.90 -4.29 9.29
C ALA A 299 18.90 -5.14 8.49
N LYS A 300 19.74 -4.47 7.68
CA LYS A 300 20.80 -5.15 6.93
C LYS A 300 21.83 -5.80 7.85
N ASP A 301 22.37 -5.05 8.83
CA ASP A 301 23.34 -5.57 9.79
C ASP A 301 22.78 -6.79 10.55
N PHE A 302 21.46 -6.77 10.83
CA PHE A 302 20.76 -7.86 11.51
C PHE A 302 20.58 -9.08 10.59
N ALA A 303 20.19 -8.89 9.34
CA ALA A 303 20.03 -9.93 8.34
C ALA A 303 21.36 -10.63 8.02
N ASP A 304 22.45 -9.85 7.94
CA ASP A 304 23.81 -10.35 7.69
C ASP A 304 24.46 -11.04 8.90
N SER A 305 23.79 -11.07 10.05
CA SER A 305 24.28 -11.67 11.28
C SER A 305 24.11 -13.21 11.32
N ASN A 306 24.64 -13.84 12.35
CA ASN A 306 24.43 -15.28 12.59
C ASN A 306 22.98 -15.66 12.88
N VAL A 307 22.14 -14.70 13.26
CA VAL A 307 20.70 -14.88 13.50
C VAL A 307 19.94 -14.99 12.18
N SER A 308 20.38 -14.22 11.19
CA SER A 308 19.82 -14.16 9.83
C SER A 308 18.29 -14.15 9.79
N PRO A 309 17.61 -13.17 10.42
CA PRO A 309 16.16 -13.10 10.41
C PRO A 309 15.64 -12.62 9.06
N ILE A 310 14.39 -12.95 8.79
CA ILE A 310 13.60 -12.31 7.72
C ILE A 310 12.72 -11.28 8.40
N ILE A 311 12.82 -10.01 7.96
CA ILE A 311 12.05 -8.89 8.53
C ILE A 311 10.96 -8.49 7.55
N ASN A 312 9.76 -8.99 7.77
CA ASN A 312 8.57 -8.57 7.04
C ASN A 312 8.05 -7.27 7.62
N VAL A 313 7.66 -6.33 6.75
CA VAL A 313 7.18 -5.02 7.17
C VAL A 313 5.78 -4.76 6.64
N ILE A 314 4.90 -4.36 7.53
CA ILE A 314 3.52 -4.01 7.22
C ILE A 314 3.34 -2.52 7.48
N GLY A 315 3.23 -1.74 6.40
CA GLY A 315 2.93 -0.32 6.44
C GLY A 315 1.44 -0.07 6.57
N PHE A 316 0.98 0.51 7.67
CA PHE A 316 -0.44 0.72 7.92
C PHE A 316 -0.83 2.18 7.65
N ASN A 317 -1.54 2.45 6.56
CA ASN A 317 -1.91 3.81 6.12
C ASN A 317 -0.71 4.78 6.01
N VAL A 318 0.41 4.29 5.55
CA VAL A 318 1.66 5.05 5.44
C VAL A 318 1.60 6.12 4.35
N ASP A 319 2.31 7.22 4.57
CA ASP A 319 2.62 8.18 3.52
C ASP A 319 3.80 7.70 2.63
N SER A 320 4.08 8.42 1.54
CA SER A 320 5.13 8.06 0.59
C SER A 320 6.54 7.97 1.20
N SER A 321 6.84 8.82 2.18
CA SER A 321 8.15 8.82 2.84
C SER A 321 8.31 7.61 3.73
N ALA A 322 7.25 7.29 4.50
CA ALA A 322 7.21 6.11 5.35
C ALA A 322 7.26 4.83 4.53
N GLN A 323 6.49 4.77 3.45
CA GLN A 323 6.47 3.63 2.54
C GLN A 323 7.85 3.31 2.00
N LYS A 324 8.55 4.30 1.43
CA LYS A 324 9.90 4.12 0.90
C LYS A 324 10.86 3.56 1.97
N GLN A 325 10.92 4.18 3.15
CA GLN A 325 11.82 3.72 4.20
C GLN A 325 11.47 2.31 4.69
N LEU A 326 10.19 2.01 4.90
CA LEU A 326 9.73 0.72 5.36
C LEU A 326 9.97 -0.39 4.32
N LYS A 327 9.79 -0.09 3.03
CA LYS A 327 10.13 -1.00 1.92
C LYS A 327 11.62 -1.30 1.91
N GLU A 328 12.49 -0.29 2.02
CA GLU A 328 13.94 -0.47 2.11
C GLU A 328 14.36 -1.31 3.34
N VAL A 329 13.65 -1.19 4.46
CA VAL A 329 13.90 -2.04 5.66
C VAL A 329 13.60 -3.50 5.36
N ALA A 330 12.46 -3.81 4.74
CA ALA A 330 12.09 -5.17 4.37
C ALA A 330 13.09 -5.77 3.36
N GLU A 331 13.38 -5.05 2.28
CA GLU A 331 14.30 -5.47 1.22
C GLU A 331 15.71 -5.77 1.77
N SER A 332 16.18 -4.97 2.74
CA SER A 332 17.50 -5.16 3.37
C SER A 332 17.69 -6.50 4.08
N SER A 333 16.61 -7.22 4.37
CA SER A 333 16.60 -8.51 5.07
C SER A 333 15.97 -9.64 4.26
N ASP A 334 15.75 -9.43 2.97
CA ASP A 334 15.00 -10.33 2.07
C ASP A 334 13.54 -10.56 2.54
N GLY A 335 13.01 -9.65 3.33
CA GLY A 335 11.63 -9.65 3.79
C GLY A 335 10.66 -9.08 2.77
N ILE A 336 9.39 -9.18 3.09
CA ILE A 336 8.27 -8.69 2.28
C ILE A 336 7.77 -7.38 2.89
N TYR A 337 7.55 -6.38 2.03
CA TYR A 337 6.81 -5.18 2.38
C TYR A 337 5.37 -5.29 1.90
N SER A 338 4.42 -4.91 2.74
CA SER A 338 3.00 -4.84 2.38
C SER A 338 2.38 -3.55 2.90
N THR A 339 1.65 -2.84 2.05
CA THR A 339 0.83 -1.70 2.46
C THR A 339 -0.58 -2.18 2.77
N VAL A 340 -1.10 -1.81 3.93
CA VAL A 340 -2.46 -2.13 4.36
C VAL A 340 -3.19 -0.85 4.81
N THR A 341 -4.47 -0.76 4.50
CA THR A 341 -5.30 0.41 4.83
C THR A 341 -6.48 0.09 5.74
N ASN A 342 -6.75 -1.19 5.98
CA ASN A 342 -7.85 -1.66 6.82
C ASN A 342 -7.47 -2.98 7.52
N LYS A 343 -8.38 -3.46 8.39
CA LYS A 343 -8.15 -4.69 9.17
C LYS A 343 -8.09 -5.92 8.28
N GLU A 344 -8.96 -6.01 7.29
CA GLU A 344 -9.07 -7.18 6.41
C GLU A 344 -7.76 -7.43 5.65
N GLN A 345 -7.13 -6.37 5.14
CA GLN A 345 -5.82 -6.47 4.49
C GLN A 345 -4.72 -6.86 5.48
N LEU A 346 -4.73 -6.28 6.69
CA LEU A 346 -3.76 -6.62 7.72
C LEU A 346 -3.90 -8.08 8.17
N THR A 347 -5.13 -8.56 8.40
CA THR A 347 -5.39 -9.98 8.72
C THR A 347 -4.92 -10.88 7.58
N ALA A 348 -5.19 -10.53 6.31
CA ALA A 348 -4.75 -11.33 5.17
C ALA A 348 -3.22 -11.48 5.07
N GLU A 349 -2.43 -10.48 5.48
CA GLU A 349 -0.97 -10.61 5.53
C GLU A 349 -0.52 -11.58 6.64
N PHE A 350 -1.19 -11.56 7.78
CA PHE A 350 -0.91 -12.53 8.86
C PHE A 350 -1.40 -13.93 8.54
N ASP A 351 -2.56 -14.09 7.89
CA ASP A 351 -3.08 -15.40 7.46
C ASP A 351 -2.12 -16.11 6.52
N ARG A 352 -1.47 -15.37 5.61
CA ARG A 352 -0.42 -15.93 4.73
C ARG A 352 0.76 -16.49 5.51
N ALA A 353 1.20 -15.80 6.55
CA ALA A 353 2.27 -16.26 7.40
C ALA A 353 1.88 -17.54 8.17
N GLU A 354 0.65 -17.59 8.67
CA GLU A 354 0.07 -18.75 9.34
C GLU A 354 -0.04 -19.96 8.41
N GLU A 355 -0.54 -19.76 7.17
CA GLU A 355 -0.64 -20.82 6.17
C GLU A 355 0.71 -21.45 5.85
N VAL A 356 1.76 -20.64 5.72
CA VAL A 356 3.12 -21.12 5.49
C VAL A 356 3.56 -22.05 6.64
N MET A 357 3.34 -21.64 7.88
CA MET A 357 3.72 -22.43 9.05
C MET A 357 2.89 -23.72 9.18
N LYS A 358 1.59 -23.69 8.87
CA LYS A 358 0.71 -24.87 8.87
C LYS A 358 1.05 -25.87 7.75
N ARG A 359 1.43 -25.39 6.57
CA ARG A 359 1.84 -26.26 5.44
C ARG A 359 3.05 -27.10 5.76
N TRP A 360 3.97 -26.61 6.56
CA TRP A 360 5.13 -27.38 6.97
C TRP A 360 4.77 -28.65 7.78
N GLU A 361 3.75 -28.60 8.61
CA GLU A 361 3.30 -29.75 9.38
C GLU A 361 2.63 -30.82 8.50
N SER A 362 1.87 -30.40 7.48
CA SER A 362 1.22 -31.31 6.53
C SER A 362 2.15 -31.82 5.43
N TRP A 363 3.21 -31.11 5.13
CA TRP A 363 4.12 -31.40 4.01
C TRP A 363 4.78 -32.78 4.08
N LYS A 364 5.07 -33.28 5.28
CA LYS A 364 5.67 -34.60 5.48
C LYS A 364 4.81 -35.75 4.91
N ASN A 365 3.52 -35.53 4.73
CA ASN A 365 2.57 -36.59 4.40
C ASN A 365 2.04 -36.54 2.95
N ASP A 366 2.09 -35.41 2.25
CA ASP A 366 1.40 -35.20 0.99
C ASP A 366 2.12 -34.25 -0.03
N ALA A 367 3.44 -34.20 0.01
CA ALA A 367 4.27 -33.21 -0.70
C ALA A 367 3.93 -32.96 -2.19
N LEU A 368 3.57 -33.99 -2.96
CA LEU A 368 3.20 -33.81 -4.39
C LEU A 368 1.81 -33.17 -4.56
N ARG A 369 0.88 -33.48 -3.67
CA ARG A 369 -0.46 -32.87 -3.69
C ARG A 369 -0.38 -31.42 -3.28
N ASP A 370 0.47 -31.11 -2.32
CA ASP A 370 0.67 -29.73 -1.82
C ASP A 370 1.33 -28.85 -2.90
N ALA A 371 2.25 -29.41 -3.71
CA ALA A 371 2.80 -28.70 -4.86
C ALA A 371 1.72 -28.32 -5.90
N ASP A 372 0.74 -29.21 -6.17
CA ASP A 372 -0.37 -28.89 -7.06
C ASP A 372 -1.34 -27.85 -6.45
N ALA A 373 -1.60 -27.93 -5.16
CA ALA A 373 -2.37 -26.93 -4.42
C ALA A 373 -1.67 -25.56 -4.48
N GLN A 374 -0.35 -25.54 -4.20
CA GLN A 374 0.45 -24.31 -4.30
C GLN A 374 0.35 -23.63 -5.66
N ARG A 375 0.36 -24.41 -6.75
CA ARG A 375 0.17 -23.83 -8.10
C ARG A 375 -1.16 -23.12 -8.25
N VAL A 376 -2.22 -23.67 -7.66
CA VAL A 376 -3.56 -23.08 -7.71
C VAL A 376 -3.60 -21.79 -6.86
N ASP A 377 -3.03 -21.83 -5.66
CA ASP A 377 -2.97 -20.67 -4.77
C ASP A 377 -2.17 -19.52 -5.42
N ASN A 378 -1.00 -19.82 -6.00
CA ASN A 378 -0.23 -18.85 -6.74
C ASN A 378 -1.02 -18.24 -7.92
N SER A 379 -1.91 -19.03 -8.57
CA SER A 379 -2.77 -18.50 -9.63
C SER A 379 -3.84 -17.55 -9.10
N PHE A 380 -4.36 -17.77 -7.89
CA PHE A 380 -5.24 -16.81 -7.22
C PHE A 380 -4.50 -15.54 -6.81
N ASP A 381 -3.27 -15.67 -6.34
CA ASP A 381 -2.40 -14.54 -6.03
C ASP A 381 -2.13 -13.68 -7.28
N ILE A 382 -1.84 -14.30 -8.43
CA ILE A 382 -1.68 -13.61 -9.72
C ILE A 382 -2.97 -12.86 -10.09
N LEU A 383 -4.12 -13.48 -9.88
CA LEU A 383 -5.41 -12.84 -10.14
C LEU A 383 -5.65 -11.63 -9.20
N GLY A 384 -5.34 -11.78 -7.92
CA GLY A 384 -5.37 -10.70 -6.93
C GLY A 384 -4.49 -9.54 -7.36
N PHE A 385 -3.21 -9.83 -7.65
CA PHE A 385 -2.24 -8.85 -8.15
C PHE A 385 -2.75 -8.09 -9.39
N SER A 386 -3.31 -8.84 -10.37
CA SER A 386 -3.89 -8.24 -11.57
C SER A 386 -5.05 -7.29 -11.26
N ASN A 387 -5.90 -7.65 -10.31
CA ASN A 387 -7.04 -6.83 -9.90
C ASN A 387 -6.58 -5.55 -9.19
N ASP A 388 -5.62 -5.67 -8.28
CA ASP A 388 -5.06 -4.54 -7.54
C ASP A 388 -4.37 -3.56 -8.49
N TRP A 389 -3.55 -4.05 -9.42
CA TRP A 389 -2.93 -3.22 -10.46
C TRP A 389 -3.96 -2.45 -11.28
N LYS A 390 -4.97 -3.16 -11.81
CA LYS A 390 -6.01 -2.55 -12.65
C LYS A 390 -6.86 -1.55 -11.87
N PHE A 391 -7.12 -1.81 -10.60
CA PHE A 391 -7.84 -0.89 -9.73
C PHE A 391 -7.01 0.38 -9.49
N THR A 392 -5.73 0.23 -9.14
CA THR A 392 -4.78 1.32 -8.90
C THR A 392 -4.62 2.19 -10.15
N GLN A 393 -4.37 1.57 -11.32
CA GLN A 393 -4.28 2.26 -12.61
C GLN A 393 -5.53 3.10 -12.92
N ARG A 394 -6.72 2.49 -12.74
CA ARG A 394 -7.98 3.19 -12.99
C ARG A 394 -8.18 4.36 -12.02
N SER A 395 -7.87 4.15 -10.75
CA SER A 395 -8.02 5.16 -9.70
C SER A 395 -7.08 6.34 -9.95
N GLN A 396 -5.82 6.07 -10.28
CA GLN A 396 -4.83 7.10 -10.63
C GLN A 396 -5.28 7.90 -11.87
N TYR A 397 -5.66 7.24 -12.95
CA TYR A 397 -6.14 7.90 -14.16
C TYR A 397 -7.34 8.82 -13.88
N LEU A 398 -8.35 8.31 -13.17
CA LEU A 398 -9.53 9.11 -12.81
C LEU A 398 -9.14 10.31 -11.95
N ARG A 399 -8.20 10.15 -11.04
CA ARG A 399 -7.70 11.24 -10.19
C ARG A 399 -6.98 12.29 -11.02
N MET A 400 -6.14 11.90 -11.96
CA MET A 400 -5.50 12.83 -12.90
C MET A 400 -6.54 13.64 -13.67
N VAL A 401 -7.52 12.97 -14.30
CA VAL A 401 -8.60 13.63 -15.06
C VAL A 401 -9.43 14.58 -14.19
N ASN A 402 -9.69 14.20 -12.95
CA ASN A 402 -10.46 15.02 -12.02
C ASN A 402 -9.66 16.27 -11.57
N ILE A 403 -8.34 16.14 -11.34
CA ILE A 403 -7.48 17.30 -11.06
C ILE A 403 -7.43 18.25 -12.26
N LEU A 404 -7.35 17.72 -13.49
CA LEU A 404 -7.44 18.54 -14.71
C LEU A 404 -8.77 19.33 -14.79
N SER A 405 -9.86 18.73 -14.31
CA SER A 405 -11.15 19.43 -14.27
C SER A 405 -11.13 20.58 -13.24
N ILE A 406 -10.54 20.38 -12.07
CA ILE A 406 -10.39 21.44 -11.06
C ILE A 406 -9.47 22.56 -11.59
N LEU A 407 -8.38 22.23 -12.29
CA LEU A 407 -7.50 23.21 -12.93
C LEU A 407 -8.24 24.03 -14.00
N GLN A 408 -9.13 23.41 -14.77
CA GLN A 408 -9.99 24.10 -15.72
C GLN A 408 -10.98 25.03 -15.01
N ASP A 409 -11.62 24.58 -13.94
CA ASP A 409 -12.55 25.41 -13.16
C ASP A 409 -11.87 26.64 -12.54
N GLN A 410 -10.55 26.55 -12.31
CA GLN A 410 -9.71 27.67 -11.87
C GLN A 410 -9.09 28.49 -13.02
N GLU A 411 -9.57 28.32 -14.22
CA GLU A 411 -9.11 29.06 -15.41
C GLU A 411 -7.61 28.85 -15.72
N LYS A 412 -7.03 27.75 -15.27
CA LYS A 412 -5.62 27.37 -15.57
C LYS A 412 -5.49 26.69 -16.93
N LEU A 413 -6.58 26.08 -17.43
CA LEU A 413 -6.64 25.32 -18.67
C LEU A 413 -7.85 25.72 -19.50
N SER A 414 -7.67 25.84 -20.82
CA SER A 414 -8.80 25.83 -21.75
C SER A 414 -9.40 24.42 -21.89
N SER A 415 -10.55 24.29 -22.52
CA SER A 415 -11.17 23.00 -22.81
C SER A 415 -10.29 22.13 -23.71
N GLU A 416 -9.70 22.73 -24.74
CA GLU A 416 -8.81 22.06 -25.69
C GLU A 416 -7.53 21.58 -24.99
N GLN A 417 -6.95 22.42 -24.11
CA GLN A 417 -5.75 22.07 -23.35
C GLN A 417 -6.02 20.93 -22.37
N LYS A 418 -7.18 20.96 -21.69
CA LYS A 418 -7.58 19.83 -20.83
C LYS A 418 -7.75 18.53 -21.60
N ASP A 419 -8.38 18.59 -22.80
CA ASP A 419 -8.55 17.41 -23.63
C ASP A 419 -7.21 16.83 -24.10
N GLU A 420 -6.24 17.68 -24.45
CA GLU A 420 -4.87 17.24 -24.77
C GLU A 420 -4.17 16.59 -23.58
N LEU A 421 -4.22 17.20 -22.41
CA LEU A 421 -3.64 16.65 -21.19
C LEU A 421 -4.31 15.32 -20.77
N ARG A 422 -5.62 15.19 -21.00
CA ARG A 422 -6.34 13.94 -20.79
C ARG A 422 -5.89 12.85 -21.76
N ASN A 423 -5.62 13.18 -23.02
CA ASN A 423 -5.08 12.24 -23.99
C ASN A 423 -3.71 11.73 -23.56
N ARG A 424 -2.82 12.60 -23.06
CA ARG A 424 -1.51 12.19 -22.50
C ARG A 424 -1.64 11.32 -21.25
N ALA A 425 -2.62 11.59 -20.40
CA ALA A 425 -2.94 10.70 -19.27
C ALA A 425 -3.49 9.34 -19.74
N GLU A 426 -4.20 9.29 -20.84
CA GLU A 426 -4.66 8.04 -21.47
C GLU A 426 -3.52 7.25 -22.09
N GLU A 427 -2.55 7.91 -22.73
CA GLU A 427 -1.31 7.26 -23.21
C GLU A 427 -0.53 6.63 -22.06
N LEU A 428 -0.40 7.36 -20.94
CA LEU A 428 0.20 6.81 -19.73
C LEU A 428 -0.58 5.59 -19.23
N ARG A 429 -1.91 5.64 -19.22
CA ARG A 429 -2.75 4.47 -18.89
C ARG A 429 -2.45 3.27 -19.78
N GLY A 430 -2.23 3.49 -21.07
CA GLY A 430 -1.84 2.45 -22.03
C GLY A 430 -0.53 1.76 -21.63
N LEU A 431 0.48 2.51 -21.17
CA LEU A 431 1.73 1.94 -20.65
C LEU A 431 1.50 1.00 -19.46
N TYR A 432 0.60 1.37 -18.54
CA TYR A 432 0.26 0.51 -17.39
C TYR A 432 -0.47 -0.77 -17.83
N GLU A 433 -1.33 -0.69 -18.87
CA GLU A 433 -2.03 -1.84 -19.44
C GLU A 433 -1.07 -2.84 -20.10
N GLU A 434 -0.10 -2.33 -20.88
CA GLU A 434 0.93 -3.16 -21.50
C GLU A 434 1.84 -3.79 -20.43
N SER A 435 2.27 -3.00 -19.44
CA SER A 435 3.14 -3.47 -18.36
C SER A 435 2.52 -4.61 -17.55
N ILE A 436 1.23 -4.53 -17.22
CA ILE A 436 0.58 -5.62 -16.47
C ILE A 436 0.47 -6.90 -17.29
N GLU A 437 0.24 -6.83 -18.60
CA GLU A 437 0.20 -8.02 -19.46
C GLU A 437 1.54 -8.77 -19.43
N ASP A 438 2.65 -8.05 -19.55
CA ASP A 438 3.99 -8.62 -19.49
C ASP A 438 4.31 -9.18 -18.09
N ILE A 439 3.95 -8.47 -17.02
CA ILE A 439 4.12 -8.95 -15.64
C ILE A 439 3.36 -10.26 -15.43
N LEU A 440 2.08 -10.32 -15.83
CA LEU A 440 1.25 -11.52 -15.65
C LEU A 440 1.83 -12.72 -16.41
N ALA A 441 2.27 -12.51 -17.66
CA ALA A 441 2.91 -13.57 -18.44
C ALA A 441 4.19 -14.11 -17.75
N ASN A 442 4.99 -13.22 -17.18
CA ASN A 442 6.18 -13.60 -16.43
C ASN A 442 5.84 -14.37 -15.15
N LEU A 443 4.89 -13.87 -14.35
CA LEU A 443 4.45 -14.52 -13.11
C LEU A 443 3.85 -15.90 -13.35
N GLU A 444 3.02 -16.07 -14.39
CA GLU A 444 2.48 -17.37 -14.78
C GLU A 444 3.58 -18.36 -15.20
N SER A 445 4.56 -17.88 -15.97
CA SER A 445 5.72 -18.68 -16.37
C SER A 445 6.56 -19.10 -15.16
N MET A 446 6.80 -18.20 -14.21
CA MET A 446 7.55 -18.47 -12.98
C MET A 446 6.80 -19.47 -12.10
N ASN A 447 5.49 -19.27 -11.85
CA ASN A 447 4.65 -20.20 -11.09
C ASN A 447 4.76 -21.61 -11.65
N LYS A 448 4.57 -21.76 -12.96
CA LYS A 448 4.66 -23.07 -13.62
C LYS A 448 6.03 -23.72 -13.42
N LYS A 449 7.11 -22.98 -13.66
CA LYS A 449 8.47 -23.48 -13.57
C LYS A 449 8.83 -23.88 -12.13
N GLN A 450 8.54 -23.05 -11.14
CA GLN A 450 8.82 -23.34 -9.73
C GLN A 450 8.15 -24.65 -9.27
N ILE A 451 6.88 -24.85 -9.64
CA ILE A 451 6.13 -26.06 -9.26
C ILE A 451 6.65 -27.31 -10.00
N GLU A 452 7.06 -27.18 -11.27
CA GLU A 452 7.67 -28.30 -12.00
C GLU A 452 9.02 -28.70 -11.39
N ASP A 453 9.86 -27.73 -11.02
CA ASP A 453 11.13 -27.95 -10.35
C ASP A 453 10.92 -28.62 -8.98
N LEU A 454 10.00 -28.10 -8.16
CA LEU A 454 9.64 -28.67 -6.86
C LEU A 454 9.17 -30.12 -6.99
N LYS A 455 8.26 -30.43 -7.90
CA LYS A 455 7.79 -31.81 -8.14
C LYS A 455 8.91 -32.75 -8.59
N SER A 456 9.84 -32.22 -9.40
CA SER A 456 11.00 -32.98 -9.87
C SER A 456 11.91 -33.36 -8.69
N GLU A 457 12.15 -32.43 -7.79
CA GLU A 457 12.99 -32.63 -6.60
C GLU A 457 12.33 -33.59 -5.60
N ILE A 458 11.04 -33.40 -5.31
CA ILE A 458 10.27 -34.33 -4.47
C ILE A 458 10.40 -35.78 -5.01
N LYS A 459 10.17 -35.98 -6.32
CA LYS A 459 10.30 -37.31 -6.93
C LYS A 459 11.70 -37.89 -6.83
N LYS A 460 12.75 -37.07 -7.00
CA LYS A 460 14.14 -37.55 -6.86
C LYS A 460 14.43 -38.04 -5.45
N LYS A 461 13.96 -37.32 -4.43
CA LYS A 461 14.18 -37.65 -3.04
C LYS A 461 13.46 -38.94 -2.65
N TYR A 462 12.20 -39.10 -3.03
CA TYR A 462 11.43 -40.31 -2.76
C TYR A 462 11.98 -41.54 -3.51
N ASN A 463 12.56 -41.40 -4.71
CA ASN A 463 13.16 -42.49 -5.44
C ASN A 463 14.53 -42.92 -4.85
N ASN A 464 15.21 -42.06 -4.10
CA ASN A 464 16.49 -42.37 -3.44
C ASN A 464 16.32 -42.98 -2.05
N GLU A 465 15.12 -42.95 -1.45
CA GLU A 465 14.83 -43.63 -0.14
C GLU A 465 14.22 -45.02 -0.31
N VAL A 466 14.05 -45.52 -1.52
CA VAL A 466 13.44 -46.85 -1.82
C VAL A 466 14.50 -47.87 -2.31
N ASP A 467 15.77 -47.46 -2.47
CA ASP A 467 16.90 -48.36 -2.69
C ASP A 467 17.72 -48.52 -1.40
#